data_bd0ad76e02e1634ab7b15bc4050fff95
#
_entry.id   bd0ad76e02e1634ab7b15bc4050fff95
#
_cell.length_a   1.000
_cell.length_b   1.000
_cell.length_c   1.000
_cell.angle_alpha   90.00
_cell.angle_beta   90.00
_cell.angle_gamma   90.00
#
_symmetry.space_group_name_H-M   'P 1'
#
loop_
_entity.id
_entity.type
_entity.pdbx_description
1 polymer ?
#
loop_
_entity_poly.entity_id
_entity_poly.type
_entity_poly.pdbx_seq_one_letter_code
_entity_poly.pdbx_strand_id
1 'polypeptide(L)'
;MNYLFTSESVSEGHPDKVSDQISDAILDEFLRQDPEAKVACETFCSTGLVVVGGEVRSEDAYVDIPKTVRRVINKIGYNKAEYMFDGNPCGILSALHEQSVDINRGVVGEDADAQGAGDQGMMFGYACRDTEEYMPLPLALSHQALLMLAKIRKQHPELMPYLRPDSKSQFTIEYDGKTNEPIRVHTIVISTQHDEFTPATLGNMSYADGCAQYGQKRVDEEMQKKIREDVQNILLPMLIETLAPETAALFKGDYILHVNPTGKFVIGGPHGDTGLTGRKIIVDTYGGKGAHGGGAFSGKDPSKVDRSAAYAARYIAKNMVAAGVAREMLVQVSYAIGVARPLSIFVNTYGTAAEGLSDALIADKINELFDLRPAKIIEKFGLKKPIYEPTASYGHVGRDPYKATVTVRRNGKDVQELVQFFGWELLDSVDMIKEAFGL
;
A
#
# COMPACT_ATOMS: atom_id res chain seq x y z
N MET A 1 -16.04 25.49 -13.18
CA MET A 1 -15.74 25.70 -11.74
C MET A 1 -14.69 24.70 -11.34
N ASN A 2 -13.70 25.13 -10.57
CA ASN A 2 -12.73 24.21 -9.99
C ASN A 2 -13.37 23.38 -8.87
N TYR A 3 -12.76 22.24 -8.54
CA TYR A 3 -13.17 21.40 -7.43
C TYR A 3 -11.98 20.93 -6.60
N LEU A 4 -12.26 20.53 -5.36
CA LEU A 4 -11.25 19.98 -4.45
C LEU A 4 -11.43 18.48 -4.34
N PHE A 5 -10.31 17.72 -4.43
CA PHE A 5 -10.29 16.30 -4.17
C PHE A 5 -9.20 15.96 -3.15
N THR A 6 -9.53 15.06 -2.24
CA THR A 6 -8.69 14.70 -1.09
C THR A 6 -8.43 13.21 -1.04
N SER A 7 -7.19 12.83 -0.79
CA SER A 7 -6.84 11.47 -0.40
C SER A 7 -5.94 11.48 0.82
N GLU A 8 -5.91 10.35 1.51
CA GLU A 8 -5.09 10.14 2.70
C GLU A 8 -4.20 8.92 2.56
N SER A 9 -3.16 8.86 3.39
CA SER A 9 -2.32 7.70 3.58
C SER A 9 -1.98 7.52 5.05
N VAL A 10 -1.52 6.31 5.39
CA VAL A 10 -1.00 5.96 6.71
C VAL A 10 0.37 5.31 6.59
N SER A 11 1.23 5.50 7.59
CA SER A 11 2.59 4.99 7.58
C SER A 11 2.66 3.48 7.82
N GLU A 12 3.84 2.91 7.62
CA GLU A 12 4.16 1.52 7.99
C GLU A 12 3.91 1.20 9.46
N GLY A 13 3.94 2.22 10.34
CA GLY A 13 3.69 2.08 11.78
C GLY A 13 2.23 2.22 12.19
N HIS A 14 1.32 2.56 11.28
CA HIS A 14 -0.10 2.56 11.57
C HIS A 14 -0.59 1.15 11.93
N PRO A 15 -1.45 0.96 12.96
CA PRO A 15 -1.85 -0.36 13.44
C PRO A 15 -2.33 -1.32 12.34
N ASP A 16 -3.19 -0.85 11.44
CA ASP A 16 -3.68 -1.68 10.33
C ASP A 16 -2.55 -2.07 9.37
N LYS A 17 -1.59 -1.17 9.11
CA LYS A 17 -0.45 -1.48 8.23
C LYS A 17 0.61 -2.35 8.91
N VAL A 18 0.73 -2.31 10.23
CA VAL A 18 1.49 -3.31 10.99
C VAL A 18 0.89 -4.70 10.78
N SER A 19 -0.43 -4.82 10.86
CA SER A 19 -1.15 -6.08 10.63
C SER A 19 -0.97 -6.59 9.20
N ASP A 20 -1.12 -5.72 8.20
CA ASP A 20 -0.91 -6.07 6.79
C ASP A 20 0.51 -6.56 6.52
N GLN A 21 1.53 -5.88 7.04
CA GLN A 21 2.94 -6.26 6.87
C GLN A 21 3.25 -7.60 7.53
N ILE A 22 2.67 -7.90 8.70
CA ILE A 22 2.82 -9.20 9.35
C ILE A 22 2.18 -10.30 8.50
N SER A 23 0.96 -10.10 8.02
CA SER A 23 0.25 -11.07 7.20
C SER A 23 0.98 -11.38 5.88
N ASP A 24 1.50 -10.35 5.19
CA ASP A 24 2.27 -10.55 3.96
C ASP A 24 3.67 -11.13 4.20
N ALA A 25 4.31 -10.81 5.32
CA ALA A 25 5.57 -11.44 5.69
C ALA A 25 5.42 -12.95 5.97
N ILE A 26 4.30 -13.35 6.59
CA ILE A 26 3.98 -14.76 6.81
C ILE A 26 3.70 -15.46 5.47
N LEU A 27 2.93 -14.83 4.58
CA LEU A 27 2.70 -15.33 3.23
C LEU A 27 4.03 -15.54 2.48
N ASP A 28 4.92 -14.56 2.51
CA ASP A 28 6.22 -14.66 1.85
C ASP A 28 7.09 -15.78 2.41
N GLU A 29 7.04 -16.04 3.74
CA GLU A 29 7.78 -17.14 4.35
C GLU A 29 7.25 -18.51 3.91
N PHE A 30 5.94 -18.66 3.67
CA PHE A 30 5.38 -19.87 3.06
C PHE A 30 5.77 -20.02 1.60
N LEU A 31 5.60 -18.98 0.77
CA LEU A 31 5.93 -19.03 -0.66
C LEU A 31 7.44 -19.19 -0.91
N ARG A 32 8.27 -18.70 -0.01
CA ARG A 32 9.72 -18.92 -0.05
C ARG A 32 10.07 -20.40 -0.03
N GLN A 33 9.32 -21.19 0.72
CA GLN A 33 9.57 -22.63 0.90
C GLN A 33 8.73 -23.49 -0.05
N ASP A 34 7.47 -23.12 -0.26
CA ASP A 34 6.50 -23.84 -1.09
C ASP A 34 5.73 -22.85 -2.00
N PRO A 35 6.06 -22.77 -3.30
CA PRO A 35 5.38 -21.88 -4.25
C PRO A 35 3.89 -22.22 -4.45
N GLU A 36 3.48 -23.45 -4.09
CA GLU A 36 2.10 -23.91 -4.22
C GLU A 36 1.30 -23.73 -2.92
N ALA A 37 1.91 -23.17 -1.88
CA ALA A 37 1.25 -22.90 -0.62
C ALA A 37 -0.03 -22.08 -0.82
N LYS A 38 -1.10 -22.47 -0.12
CA LYS A 38 -2.34 -21.71 -0.03
C LYS A 38 -2.38 -21.03 1.32
N VAL A 39 -2.52 -19.73 1.32
CA VAL A 39 -2.46 -18.91 2.52
C VAL A 39 -3.59 -17.88 2.50
N ALA A 40 -4.34 -17.83 3.58
CA ALA A 40 -5.27 -16.77 3.92
C ALA A 40 -4.99 -16.40 5.37
N CYS A 41 -4.08 -15.45 5.58
CA CYS A 41 -3.56 -15.06 6.89
C CYS A 41 -4.05 -13.68 7.26
N GLU A 42 -4.69 -13.55 8.40
CA GLU A 42 -5.14 -12.29 8.97
C GLU A 42 -4.46 -12.04 10.32
N THR A 43 -4.15 -10.79 10.59
CA THR A 43 -3.46 -10.37 11.80
C THR A 43 -4.26 -9.30 12.53
N PHE A 44 -4.37 -9.47 13.83
CA PHE A 44 -4.87 -8.49 14.79
C PHE A 44 -3.70 -8.01 15.65
N CYS A 45 -3.54 -6.69 15.79
CA CYS A 45 -2.55 -6.07 16.65
C CYS A 45 -3.21 -5.15 17.67
N SER A 46 -2.78 -5.21 18.94
CA SER A 46 -3.21 -4.30 19.99
C SER A 46 -2.08 -4.13 21.02
N THR A 47 -2.31 -3.39 22.11
CA THR A 47 -1.31 -3.17 23.18
C THR A 47 -0.63 -4.47 23.59
N GLY A 48 0.67 -4.60 23.32
CA GLY A 48 1.49 -5.74 23.72
C GLY A 48 1.07 -7.11 23.18
N LEU A 49 0.16 -7.17 22.17
CA LEU A 49 -0.41 -8.42 21.68
C LEU A 49 -0.52 -8.43 20.15
N VAL A 50 -0.17 -9.57 19.54
CA VAL A 50 -0.45 -9.92 18.16
C VAL A 50 -1.17 -11.26 18.11
N VAL A 51 -2.26 -11.33 17.39
CA VAL A 51 -2.97 -12.59 17.09
C VAL A 51 -2.94 -12.79 15.57
N VAL A 52 -2.43 -13.94 15.15
CA VAL A 52 -2.39 -14.36 13.76
C VAL A 52 -3.38 -15.51 13.59
N GLY A 53 -4.33 -15.37 12.67
CA GLY A 53 -5.35 -16.38 12.40
C GLY A 53 -5.52 -16.62 10.91
N GLY A 54 -6.32 -17.62 10.56
CA GLY A 54 -6.64 -17.95 9.18
C GLY A 54 -6.25 -19.37 8.78
N GLU A 55 -6.14 -19.60 7.48
CA GLU A 55 -5.97 -20.93 6.89
C GLU A 55 -4.67 -21.00 6.10
N VAL A 56 -3.96 -22.11 6.24
CA VAL A 56 -2.74 -22.41 5.49
C VAL A 56 -2.76 -23.85 5.00
N ARG A 57 -2.33 -24.07 3.77
CA ARG A 57 -2.02 -25.38 3.23
C ARG A 57 -0.65 -25.35 2.57
N SER A 58 0.25 -26.17 3.04
CA SER A 58 1.57 -26.39 2.45
C SER A 58 2.01 -27.81 2.74
N GLU A 59 2.73 -28.44 1.83
CA GLU A 59 3.19 -29.82 2.02
C GLU A 59 4.45 -29.86 2.90
N ASP A 60 5.41 -28.93 2.71
CA ASP A 60 6.73 -29.01 3.33
C ASP A 60 7.22 -27.71 4.01
N ALA A 61 6.43 -26.64 4.00
CA ALA A 61 6.88 -25.38 4.59
C ALA A 61 6.71 -25.37 6.11
N TYR A 62 7.77 -25.04 6.81
CA TYR A 62 7.74 -24.69 8.23
C TYR A 62 8.03 -23.20 8.41
N VAL A 63 7.08 -22.49 8.98
CA VAL A 63 7.21 -21.06 9.25
C VAL A 63 7.19 -20.78 10.76
N ASP A 64 8.26 -20.22 11.28
CA ASP A 64 8.33 -19.71 12.66
C ASP A 64 7.55 -18.39 12.76
N ILE A 65 6.25 -18.49 13.06
CA ILE A 65 5.33 -17.34 13.14
C ILE A 65 5.83 -16.31 14.15
N PRO A 66 6.18 -16.66 15.42
CA PRO A 66 6.68 -15.68 16.37
C PRO A 66 7.93 -14.93 15.88
N LYS A 67 8.87 -15.63 15.26
CA LYS A 67 10.10 -15.01 14.75
C LYS A 67 9.79 -14.04 13.60
N THR A 68 8.92 -14.41 12.68
CA THR A 68 8.50 -13.55 11.56
C THR A 68 7.80 -12.30 12.06
N VAL A 69 6.83 -12.43 12.96
CA VAL A 69 6.11 -11.31 13.57
C VAL A 69 7.08 -10.34 14.26
N ARG A 70 7.99 -10.84 15.11
CA ARG A 70 8.98 -10.00 15.82
C ARG A 70 9.90 -9.27 14.84
N ARG A 71 10.34 -9.93 13.78
CA ARG A 71 11.16 -9.33 12.73
C ARG A 71 10.46 -8.13 12.11
N VAL A 72 9.20 -8.28 11.73
CA VAL A 72 8.40 -7.21 11.10
C VAL A 72 8.21 -6.04 12.05
N ILE A 73 7.78 -6.27 13.29
CA ILE A 73 7.56 -5.22 14.28
C ILE A 73 8.86 -4.42 14.54
N ASN A 74 9.98 -5.12 14.71
CA ASN A 74 11.29 -4.47 14.92
C ASN A 74 11.75 -3.69 13.67
N LYS A 75 11.52 -4.22 12.44
CA LYS A 75 11.82 -3.53 11.17
C LYS A 75 11.04 -2.22 11.02
N ILE A 76 9.78 -2.21 11.43
CA ILE A 76 8.95 -0.99 11.46
C ILE A 76 9.53 0.04 12.41
N GLY A 77 10.10 -0.40 13.55
CA GLY A 77 10.72 0.46 14.56
C GLY A 77 9.99 0.47 15.91
N TYR A 78 9.09 -0.46 16.14
CA TYR A 78 8.51 -0.71 17.46
C TYR A 78 9.45 -1.63 18.26
N ASN A 79 10.48 -1.04 18.84
CA ASN A 79 11.58 -1.72 19.53
C ASN A 79 11.93 -1.10 20.88
N LYS A 80 11.02 -0.32 21.46
CA LYS A 80 11.16 0.31 22.76
C LYS A 80 9.94 0.01 23.63
N ALA A 81 10.20 -0.38 24.88
CA ALA A 81 9.15 -0.74 25.85
C ALA A 81 8.14 0.40 26.09
N GLU A 82 8.60 1.65 26.03
CA GLU A 82 7.78 2.86 26.21
C GLU A 82 6.70 3.05 25.14
N TYR A 83 6.81 2.36 23.99
CA TYR A 83 5.76 2.36 22.98
C TYR A 83 4.59 1.44 23.34
N MET A 84 4.69 0.65 24.42
CA MET A 84 3.69 -0.31 24.88
C MET A 84 3.29 -1.33 23.80
N PHE A 85 4.05 -1.37 22.73
CA PHE A 85 4.04 -2.35 21.65
C PHE A 85 5.48 -2.47 21.17
N ASP A 86 6.13 -3.59 21.48
CA ASP A 86 7.56 -3.83 21.22
C ASP A 86 7.71 -5.25 20.70
N GLY A 87 8.41 -5.40 19.59
CA GLY A 87 8.60 -6.69 18.91
C GLY A 87 9.24 -7.78 19.77
N ASN A 88 10.00 -7.42 20.81
CA ASN A 88 10.69 -8.38 21.66
C ASN A 88 9.78 -8.98 22.75
N PRO A 89 9.09 -8.17 23.61
CA PRO A 89 8.27 -8.69 24.70
C PRO A 89 6.81 -8.95 24.33
N CYS A 90 6.29 -8.50 23.16
CA CYS A 90 4.87 -8.64 22.87
C CYS A 90 4.44 -10.11 22.83
N GLY A 91 3.22 -10.37 23.32
CA GLY A 91 2.58 -11.66 23.22
C GLY A 91 2.21 -11.98 21.77
N ILE A 92 2.45 -13.20 21.31
CA ILE A 92 2.08 -13.65 19.97
C ILE A 92 1.27 -14.92 20.10
N LEU A 93 0.04 -14.88 19.60
CA LEU A 93 -0.86 -16.02 19.53
C LEU A 93 -1.05 -16.41 18.09
N SER A 94 -0.96 -17.70 17.78
CA SER A 94 -1.26 -18.26 16.47
C SER A 94 -2.49 -19.14 16.52
N ALA A 95 -3.48 -18.84 15.70
CA ALA A 95 -4.69 -19.61 15.44
C ALA A 95 -4.77 -20.01 13.96
N LEU A 96 -3.61 -20.15 13.30
CA LEU A 96 -3.55 -20.71 11.96
C LEU A 96 -3.90 -22.18 11.99
N HIS A 97 -4.75 -22.60 11.06
CA HIS A 97 -5.19 -23.99 10.92
C HIS A 97 -5.09 -24.44 9.45
N GLU A 98 -5.22 -25.73 9.24
CA GLU A 98 -5.16 -26.31 7.90
C GLU A 98 -6.42 -25.96 7.09
N GLN A 99 -6.22 -25.60 5.81
CA GLN A 99 -7.31 -25.24 4.91
C GLN A 99 -8.27 -26.44 4.68
N SER A 100 -9.57 -26.16 4.65
CA SER A 100 -10.61 -27.17 4.37
C SER A 100 -10.43 -27.84 3.00
N VAL A 101 -10.58 -29.18 2.97
CA VAL A 101 -10.46 -29.99 1.76
C VAL A 101 -11.55 -29.64 0.73
N ASP A 102 -12.71 -29.17 1.16
CA ASP A 102 -13.84 -28.87 0.26
C ASP A 102 -13.61 -27.64 -0.61
N ILE A 103 -12.94 -26.60 -0.08
CA ILE A 103 -12.57 -25.38 -0.84
C ILE A 103 -11.59 -25.74 -1.97
N ASN A 104 -10.71 -26.70 -1.73
CA ASN A 104 -9.69 -27.09 -2.67
C ASN A 104 -10.22 -27.78 -3.94
N ARG A 105 -11.35 -28.50 -3.85
CA ARG A 105 -11.93 -29.24 -4.99
C ARG A 105 -12.45 -28.34 -6.10
N GLY A 106 -12.85 -27.09 -5.78
CA GLY A 106 -13.34 -26.11 -6.77
C GLY A 106 -12.24 -25.31 -7.45
N VAL A 107 -11.02 -25.31 -6.89
CA VAL A 107 -9.92 -24.45 -7.34
C VAL A 107 -8.86 -25.20 -8.13
N VAL A 108 -8.66 -26.50 -7.83
CA VAL A 108 -7.69 -27.36 -8.52
C VAL A 108 -8.38 -28.02 -9.71
N GLY A 109 -8.17 -27.49 -10.91
CA GLY A 109 -8.57 -28.13 -12.17
C GLY A 109 -7.66 -29.32 -12.52
N GLU A 110 -8.13 -30.23 -13.38
CA GLU A 110 -7.33 -31.33 -13.93
C GLU A 110 -6.12 -30.86 -14.74
N ASP A 111 -6.15 -29.61 -15.21
CA ASP A 111 -5.09 -28.91 -15.93
C ASP A 111 -4.80 -27.57 -15.23
N ALA A 112 -3.52 -27.18 -15.17
CA ALA A 112 -3.10 -25.91 -14.58
C ALA A 112 -3.80 -24.69 -15.22
N ASP A 113 -4.09 -24.75 -16.52
CA ASP A 113 -4.81 -23.71 -17.28
C ASP A 113 -6.32 -23.66 -16.97
N ALA A 114 -6.87 -24.72 -16.38
CA ALA A 114 -8.26 -24.83 -15.94
C ALA A 114 -8.49 -24.43 -14.49
N GLN A 115 -7.45 -23.92 -13.80
CA GLN A 115 -7.59 -23.40 -12.43
C GLN A 115 -8.69 -22.35 -12.39
N GLY A 116 -9.76 -22.62 -11.65
CA GLY A 116 -10.85 -21.69 -11.41
C GLY A 116 -10.45 -20.57 -10.43
N ALA A 117 -11.24 -19.51 -10.43
CA ALA A 117 -11.10 -18.45 -9.43
C ALA A 117 -11.34 -19.02 -8.02
N GLY A 118 -10.50 -18.66 -7.06
CA GLY A 118 -10.58 -19.14 -5.68
C GLY A 118 -11.76 -18.55 -4.90
N ASP A 119 -12.41 -17.52 -5.45
CA ASP A 119 -13.61 -16.91 -4.88
C ASP A 119 -14.41 -16.21 -5.98
N GLN A 120 -15.64 -15.84 -5.67
CA GLN A 120 -16.40 -14.87 -6.44
C GLN A 120 -15.97 -13.44 -6.08
N GLY A 121 -16.15 -12.49 -6.99
CA GLY A 121 -15.89 -11.08 -6.67
C GLY A 121 -15.78 -10.18 -7.88
N MET A 122 -15.66 -8.90 -7.62
CA MET A 122 -15.34 -7.86 -8.60
C MET A 122 -14.07 -7.13 -8.16
N MET A 123 -13.13 -6.99 -9.09
CA MET A 123 -11.84 -6.35 -8.86
C MET A 123 -11.69 -5.17 -9.78
N PHE A 124 -11.02 -4.14 -9.32
CA PHE A 124 -10.88 -2.88 -10.05
C PHE A 124 -9.41 -2.53 -10.24
N GLY A 125 -9.14 -2.00 -11.43
CA GLY A 125 -7.91 -1.29 -11.74
C GLY A 125 -8.23 0.13 -12.17
N TYR A 126 -7.37 1.07 -11.79
CA TYR A 126 -7.53 2.47 -12.15
C TYR A 126 -6.18 3.07 -12.53
N ALA A 127 -6.18 4.01 -13.46
CA ALA A 127 -5.03 4.83 -13.80
C ALA A 127 -5.49 6.20 -14.31
N CYS A 128 -4.70 7.24 -14.05
CA CYS A 128 -4.88 8.59 -14.56
C CYS A 128 -3.53 9.25 -14.83
N ARG A 129 -3.53 10.39 -15.52
CA ARG A 129 -2.30 11.11 -15.88
C ARG A 129 -1.91 12.21 -14.90
N ASP A 130 -2.28 12.07 -13.61
CA ASP A 130 -1.93 13.06 -12.60
C ASP A 130 -0.45 12.98 -12.19
N THR A 131 0.15 11.77 -12.26
CA THR A 131 1.56 11.51 -11.92
C THR A 131 2.22 10.61 -12.97
N GLU A 132 3.55 10.52 -12.96
CA GLU A 132 4.33 9.64 -13.84
C GLU A 132 4.02 8.15 -13.61
N GLU A 133 3.62 7.78 -12.38
CA GLU A 133 3.19 6.43 -12.01
C GLU A 133 1.73 6.15 -12.40
N TYR A 134 1.04 7.11 -13.02
CA TYR A 134 -0.37 7.03 -13.40
C TYR A 134 -1.30 6.85 -12.19
N MET A 135 -1.03 7.58 -11.11
CA MET A 135 -1.77 7.56 -9.85
C MET A 135 -2.46 8.89 -9.58
N PRO A 136 -3.57 8.87 -8.78
CA PRO A 136 -4.18 10.11 -8.28
C PRO A 136 -3.16 10.90 -7.45
N LEU A 137 -2.93 12.16 -7.82
CA LEU A 137 -1.92 13.01 -7.20
C LEU A 137 -2.05 13.15 -5.67
N PRO A 138 -3.25 13.37 -5.08
CA PRO A 138 -3.35 13.54 -3.63
C PRO A 138 -2.95 12.27 -2.86
N LEU A 139 -3.21 11.07 -3.41
CA LEU A 139 -2.77 9.82 -2.80
C LEU A 139 -1.25 9.63 -2.95
N ALA A 140 -0.70 9.88 -4.14
CA ALA A 140 0.74 9.77 -4.38
C ALA A 140 1.53 10.68 -3.43
N LEU A 141 1.13 11.95 -3.29
CA LEU A 141 1.76 12.89 -2.35
C LEU A 141 1.60 12.44 -0.89
N SER A 142 0.44 11.87 -0.53
CA SER A 142 0.21 11.34 0.81
C SER A 142 1.16 10.18 1.13
N HIS A 143 1.35 9.24 0.21
CA HIS A 143 2.32 8.15 0.36
C HIS A 143 3.76 8.67 0.46
N GLN A 144 4.15 9.56 -0.45
CA GLN A 144 5.52 10.08 -0.52
C GLN A 144 5.89 10.89 0.73
N ALA A 145 4.97 11.67 1.29
CA ALA A 145 5.19 12.40 2.54
C ALA A 145 5.49 11.46 3.72
N LEU A 146 4.77 10.34 3.84
CA LEU A 146 4.99 9.36 4.90
C LEU A 146 6.22 8.48 4.67
N LEU A 147 6.54 8.16 3.42
CA LEU A 147 7.82 7.53 3.05
C LEU A 147 9.00 8.42 3.45
N MET A 148 8.88 9.74 3.21
CA MET A 148 9.91 10.71 3.62
C MET A 148 10.04 10.80 5.14
N LEU A 149 8.93 10.81 5.90
CA LEU A 149 8.96 10.74 7.36
C LEU A 149 9.64 9.46 7.87
N ALA A 150 9.33 8.31 7.27
CA ALA A 150 9.97 7.05 7.61
C ALA A 150 11.47 7.05 7.28
N LYS A 151 11.86 7.67 6.15
CA LYS A 151 13.27 7.86 5.78
C LYS A 151 14.00 8.76 6.78
N ILE A 152 13.41 9.90 7.16
CA ILE A 152 13.98 10.79 8.19
C ILE A 152 14.16 9.99 9.49
N ARG A 153 13.12 9.34 9.99
CA ARG A 153 13.17 8.57 11.25
C ARG A 153 14.23 7.48 11.26
N LYS A 154 14.41 6.75 10.15
CA LYS A 154 15.30 5.58 10.06
C LYS A 154 16.73 5.91 9.64
N GLN A 155 16.91 6.89 8.76
CA GLN A 155 18.19 7.19 8.11
C GLN A 155 18.80 8.52 8.53
N HIS A 156 17.98 9.48 8.96
CA HIS A 156 18.38 10.83 9.36
C HIS A 156 17.73 11.25 10.69
N PRO A 157 17.83 10.40 11.76
CA PRO A 157 17.14 10.66 13.02
C PRO A 157 17.60 11.98 13.68
N GLU A 158 18.76 12.52 13.33
CA GLU A 158 19.26 13.80 13.80
C GLU A 158 18.40 14.99 13.37
N LEU A 159 17.66 14.87 12.26
CA LEU A 159 16.81 15.96 11.74
C LEU A 159 15.54 16.13 12.57
N MET A 160 14.88 15.01 12.92
CA MET A 160 13.64 14.99 13.70
C MET A 160 13.70 13.81 14.71
N PRO A 161 14.51 13.92 15.78
CA PRO A 161 14.84 12.77 16.66
C PRO A 161 13.67 12.22 17.46
N TYR A 162 12.60 12.96 17.57
CA TYR A 162 11.40 12.63 18.31
C TYR A 162 10.38 11.77 17.53
N LEU A 163 10.61 11.50 16.24
CA LEU A 163 9.66 10.75 15.41
C LEU A 163 9.48 9.31 15.89
N ARG A 164 8.21 8.88 16.01
CA ARG A 164 7.77 7.51 16.24
C ARG A 164 7.18 6.90 14.96
N PRO A 165 6.93 5.57 14.93
CA PRO A 165 6.56 4.88 13.69
C PRO A 165 5.19 5.25 13.10
N ASP A 166 4.20 5.60 13.94
CA ASP A 166 2.82 5.87 13.47
C ASP A 166 2.68 7.29 12.93
N SER A 167 2.09 7.41 11.76
CA SER A 167 1.74 8.70 11.18
C SER A 167 0.67 8.57 10.10
N LYS A 168 -0.01 9.70 9.84
CA LYS A 168 -1.03 9.85 8.79
C LYS A 168 -0.76 11.13 8.01
N SER A 169 -1.10 11.10 6.73
CA SER A 169 -1.04 12.28 5.86
C SER A 169 -2.33 12.39 5.05
N GLN A 170 -2.67 13.61 4.69
CA GLN A 170 -3.79 13.90 3.80
C GLN A 170 -3.42 15.10 2.93
N PHE A 171 -3.63 14.96 1.63
CA PHE A 171 -3.47 16.04 0.67
C PHE A 171 -4.80 16.35 -0.01
N THR A 172 -5.11 17.62 -0.10
CA THR A 172 -6.24 18.15 -0.88
C THR A 172 -5.67 18.94 -2.05
N ILE A 173 -6.05 18.56 -3.26
CA ILE A 173 -5.62 19.19 -4.51
C ILE A 173 -6.80 19.92 -5.13
N GLU A 174 -6.58 21.13 -5.63
CA GLU A 174 -7.52 21.85 -6.47
C GLU A 174 -7.32 21.43 -7.92
N TYR A 175 -8.42 21.04 -8.58
CA TYR A 175 -8.47 20.61 -9.97
C TYR A 175 -9.28 21.59 -10.83
N ASP A 176 -8.88 21.76 -12.07
CA ASP A 176 -9.69 22.44 -13.08
C ASP A 176 -10.93 21.61 -13.41
N GLY A 177 -12.11 22.20 -13.28
CA GLY A 177 -13.38 21.48 -13.49
C GLY A 177 -13.73 21.19 -14.95
N LYS A 178 -12.88 21.61 -15.91
CA LYS A 178 -13.05 21.31 -17.34
C LYS A 178 -12.05 20.28 -17.83
N THR A 179 -10.79 20.43 -17.42
CA THR A 179 -9.68 19.60 -17.91
C THR A 179 -9.36 18.45 -16.97
N ASN A 180 -9.85 18.48 -15.72
CA ASN A 180 -9.46 17.56 -14.64
C ASN A 180 -7.94 17.55 -14.37
N GLU A 181 -7.26 18.67 -14.64
CA GLU A 181 -5.84 18.82 -14.35
C GLU A 181 -5.63 19.43 -12.97
N PRO A 182 -4.60 18.99 -12.20
CA PRO A 182 -4.28 19.58 -10.92
C PRO A 182 -3.76 21.00 -11.10
N ILE A 183 -4.26 21.95 -10.29
CA ILE A 183 -3.89 23.37 -10.34
C ILE A 183 -2.92 23.73 -9.23
N ARG A 184 -3.20 23.27 -7.99
CA ARG A 184 -2.36 23.57 -6.82
C ARG A 184 -2.64 22.62 -5.67
N VAL A 185 -1.70 22.51 -4.78
CA VAL A 185 -1.91 21.95 -3.44
C VAL A 185 -2.73 22.96 -2.63
N HIS A 186 -3.89 22.54 -2.13
CA HIS A 186 -4.79 23.40 -1.34
C HIS A 186 -4.59 23.21 0.17
N THR A 187 -4.56 21.95 0.65
CA THR A 187 -4.42 21.65 2.08
C THR A 187 -3.53 20.44 2.29
N ILE A 188 -2.68 20.52 3.30
CA ILE A 188 -1.82 19.44 3.76
C ILE A 188 -2.12 19.18 5.23
N VAL A 189 -2.37 17.91 5.59
CA VAL A 189 -2.47 17.47 6.99
C VAL A 189 -1.41 16.42 7.24
N ILE A 190 -0.58 16.62 8.26
CA ILE A 190 0.41 15.64 8.74
C ILE A 190 0.14 15.39 10.22
N SER A 191 -0.17 14.16 10.57
CA SER A 191 -0.27 13.72 11.96
C SER A 191 0.83 12.67 12.20
N THR A 192 1.79 13.00 13.05
CA THR A 192 2.93 12.10 13.34
C THR A 192 3.06 11.84 14.83
N GLN A 193 3.20 10.57 15.18
CA GLN A 193 3.52 10.15 16.53
C GLN A 193 4.94 10.60 16.89
N HIS A 194 5.13 11.06 18.14
CA HIS A 194 6.39 11.63 18.58
C HIS A 194 6.66 11.33 20.08
N ASP A 195 7.92 11.38 20.46
CA ASP A 195 8.34 11.40 21.86
C ASP A 195 7.95 12.73 22.50
N GLU A 196 7.79 12.75 23.83
CA GLU A 196 7.72 13.98 24.60
C GLU A 196 9.13 14.55 24.78
N PHE A 197 9.30 15.85 24.48
CA PHE A 197 10.59 16.51 24.61
C PHE A 197 10.43 17.99 24.97
N THR A 198 11.47 18.56 25.56
CA THR A 198 11.57 20.01 25.77
C THR A 198 12.33 20.61 24.60
N PRO A 199 11.72 21.51 23.80
CA PRO A 199 12.42 22.17 22.69
C PRO A 199 13.62 23.00 23.18
N ALA A 200 14.63 23.14 22.30
CA ALA A 200 15.85 23.90 22.59
C ALA A 200 15.57 25.39 22.97
N THR A 201 14.45 25.96 22.52
CA THR A 201 13.98 27.30 22.90
C THR A 201 13.69 27.44 24.40
N LEU A 202 13.39 26.33 25.08
CA LEU A 202 13.17 26.26 26.53
C LEU A 202 14.37 25.64 27.29
N GLY A 203 15.47 25.35 26.60
CA GLY A 203 16.65 24.68 27.14
C GLY A 203 16.65 23.17 26.86
N ASN A 204 17.82 22.61 26.67
CA ASN A 204 18.01 21.19 26.35
C ASN A 204 17.90 20.35 27.64
N MET A 205 16.70 20.05 28.09
CA MET A 205 16.44 19.30 29.32
C MET A 205 15.39 18.19 29.06
N SER A 206 15.21 17.29 30.01
CA SER A 206 14.16 16.30 29.93
C SER A 206 12.77 16.94 29.89
N TYR A 207 11.78 16.24 29.32
CA TYR A 207 10.40 16.74 29.31
C TYR A 207 9.88 16.99 30.75
N ALA A 208 10.19 16.11 31.70
CA ALA A 208 9.79 16.26 33.10
C ALA A 208 10.37 17.54 33.74
N ASP A 209 11.66 17.81 33.51
CA ASP A 209 12.33 19.01 34.05
C ASP A 209 11.76 20.28 33.36
N GLY A 210 11.52 20.23 32.08
CA GLY A 210 10.87 21.33 31.32
C GLY A 210 9.47 21.65 31.87
N CYS A 211 8.66 20.62 32.09
CA CYS A 211 7.33 20.78 32.73
C CYS A 211 7.40 21.33 34.16
N ALA A 212 8.38 20.89 34.94
CA ALA A 212 8.58 21.40 36.31
C ALA A 212 8.99 22.90 36.29
N GLN A 213 9.83 23.30 35.31
CA GLN A 213 10.36 24.68 35.26
C GLN A 213 9.39 25.65 34.57
N TYR A 214 8.71 25.25 33.49
CA TYR A 214 7.93 26.15 32.64
C TYR A 214 6.42 25.89 32.66
N GLY A 215 6.00 24.78 33.26
CA GLY A 215 4.63 24.26 33.22
C GLY A 215 4.36 23.44 31.95
N GLN A 216 3.63 22.34 32.08
CA GLN A 216 3.33 21.37 31.01
C GLN A 216 2.72 22.04 29.78
N LYS A 217 1.72 22.90 29.97
CA LYS A 217 1.04 23.57 28.84
C LYS A 217 2.02 24.30 27.93
N ARG A 218 2.95 25.06 28.52
CA ARG A 218 3.94 25.82 27.73
C ARG A 218 4.93 24.92 27.02
N VAL A 219 5.37 23.84 27.65
CA VAL A 219 6.26 22.86 27.02
C VAL A 219 5.57 22.19 25.84
N ASP A 220 4.30 21.78 26.02
CA ASP A 220 3.50 21.16 24.97
C ASP A 220 3.27 22.10 23.78
N GLU A 221 2.95 23.38 24.02
CA GLU A 221 2.77 24.40 22.98
C GLU A 221 4.05 24.61 22.16
N GLU A 222 5.20 24.80 22.83
CA GLU A 222 6.49 24.98 22.17
C GLU A 222 6.96 23.70 21.42
N MET A 223 6.67 22.51 21.98
CA MET A 223 6.93 21.22 21.32
C MET A 223 6.11 21.09 20.02
N GLN A 224 4.80 21.39 20.05
CA GLN A 224 3.97 21.36 18.86
C GLN A 224 4.39 22.39 17.81
N LYS A 225 4.80 23.56 18.25
CA LYS A 225 5.36 24.58 17.37
C LYS A 225 6.64 24.07 16.67
N LYS A 226 7.55 23.46 17.40
CA LYS A 226 8.77 22.86 16.86
C LYS A 226 8.46 21.77 15.83
N ILE A 227 7.54 20.84 16.13
CA ILE A 227 7.13 19.79 15.20
C ILE A 227 6.54 20.38 13.92
N ARG A 228 5.70 21.42 14.03
CA ARG A 228 5.14 22.13 12.87
C ARG A 228 6.22 22.79 12.02
N GLU A 229 7.17 23.47 12.65
CA GLU A 229 8.31 24.10 11.98
C GLU A 229 9.17 23.06 11.24
N ASP A 230 9.42 21.88 11.83
CA ASP A 230 10.19 20.82 11.21
C ASP A 230 9.45 20.17 10.03
N VAL A 231 8.15 19.97 10.13
CA VAL A 231 7.34 19.53 8.98
C VAL A 231 7.44 20.56 7.85
N GLN A 232 7.34 21.85 8.16
CA GLN A 232 7.38 22.94 7.16
C GLN A 232 8.77 23.14 6.55
N ASN A 233 9.85 23.05 7.35
CA ASN A 233 11.19 23.42 6.95
C ASN A 233 12.12 22.25 6.63
N ILE A 234 11.73 21.01 7.00
CA ILE A 234 12.50 19.80 6.73
C ILE A 234 11.71 18.83 5.85
N LEU A 235 10.56 18.34 6.34
CA LEU A 235 9.79 17.31 5.63
C LEU A 235 9.32 17.80 4.25
N LEU A 236 8.61 18.94 4.19
CA LEU A 236 8.03 19.40 2.93
C LEU A 236 9.08 19.79 1.89
N PRO A 237 10.18 20.51 2.21
CA PRO A 237 11.26 20.72 1.26
C PRO A 237 11.89 19.42 0.74
N MET A 238 12.20 18.47 1.62
CA MET A 238 12.75 17.17 1.21
C MET A 238 11.79 16.38 0.31
N LEU A 239 10.48 16.46 0.58
CA LEU A 239 9.45 15.88 -0.29
C LEU A 239 9.46 16.54 -1.67
N ILE A 240 9.39 17.88 -1.71
CA ILE A 240 9.29 18.67 -2.96
C ILE A 240 10.50 18.43 -3.85
N GLU A 241 11.69 18.26 -3.29
CA GLU A 241 12.93 17.95 -4.03
C GLU A 241 12.87 16.60 -4.76
N THR A 242 12.02 15.67 -4.33
CA THR A 242 11.87 14.36 -4.99
C THR A 242 10.80 14.34 -6.08
N LEU A 243 10.00 15.40 -6.21
CA LEU A 243 8.89 15.47 -7.15
C LEU A 243 9.34 15.91 -8.55
N ALA A 244 8.61 15.47 -9.57
CA ALA A 244 8.73 16.06 -10.91
C ALA A 244 8.49 17.58 -10.88
N PRO A 245 9.17 18.36 -11.75
CA PRO A 245 9.09 19.82 -11.73
C PRO A 245 7.66 20.39 -11.79
N GLU A 246 6.79 19.75 -12.59
CA GLU A 246 5.39 20.12 -12.73
C GLU A 246 4.63 19.95 -11.42
N THR A 247 4.83 18.84 -10.73
CA THR A 247 4.21 18.51 -9.43
C THR A 247 4.75 19.43 -8.34
N ALA A 248 6.06 19.66 -8.31
CA ALA A 248 6.69 20.61 -7.38
C ALA A 248 6.15 22.05 -7.55
N ALA A 249 5.80 22.44 -8.79
CA ALA A 249 5.22 23.75 -9.08
C ALA A 249 3.83 23.95 -8.43
N LEU A 250 3.09 22.87 -8.13
CA LEU A 250 1.78 22.96 -7.48
C LEU A 250 1.84 23.37 -6.01
N PHE A 251 3.02 23.33 -5.39
CA PHE A 251 3.28 23.82 -4.02
C PHE A 251 3.59 25.33 -3.98
N LYS A 252 3.65 26.00 -5.15
CA LYS A 252 3.85 27.46 -5.21
C LYS A 252 2.56 28.16 -4.81
N GLY A 253 2.66 28.99 -3.80
CA GLY A 253 1.54 29.76 -3.27
C GLY A 253 1.16 29.34 -1.85
N ASP A 254 0.05 29.91 -1.37
CA ASP A 254 -0.44 29.64 -0.02
C ASP A 254 -1.25 28.35 -0.01
N TYR A 255 -0.80 27.39 0.78
CA TYR A 255 -1.57 26.22 1.16
C TYR A 255 -1.83 26.19 2.66
N ILE A 256 -2.92 25.56 3.06
CA ILE A 256 -3.25 25.37 4.47
C ILE A 256 -2.46 24.17 4.99
N LEU A 257 -1.64 24.39 6.04
CA LEU A 257 -0.88 23.31 6.68
C LEU A 257 -1.43 23.03 8.09
N HIS A 258 -1.84 21.79 8.33
CA HIS A 258 -2.19 21.28 9.66
C HIS A 258 -1.17 20.24 10.09
N VAL A 259 -0.58 20.41 11.28
CA VAL A 259 0.34 19.43 11.87
C VAL A 259 -0.14 19.10 13.28
N ASN A 260 -0.41 17.83 13.54
CA ASN A 260 -0.98 17.35 14.80
C ASN A 260 -2.11 18.26 15.33
N PRO A 261 -3.19 18.47 14.56
CA PRO A 261 -4.17 19.52 14.87
C PRO A 261 -4.89 19.35 16.22
N THR A 262 -4.87 18.16 16.79
CA THR A 262 -5.44 17.86 18.13
C THR A 262 -4.44 18.05 19.26
N GLY A 263 -3.20 18.40 18.99
CA GLY A 263 -2.11 18.53 19.94
C GLY A 263 -1.17 17.33 19.96
N LYS A 264 -0.70 16.92 21.15
CA LYS A 264 0.25 15.80 21.30
C LYS A 264 -0.27 14.50 20.68
N PHE A 265 0.63 13.80 19.98
CA PHE A 265 0.39 12.46 19.48
C PHE A 265 1.51 11.52 19.97
N VAL A 266 1.54 11.26 21.26
CA VAL A 266 2.52 10.39 21.92
C VAL A 266 2.03 8.95 21.96
N ILE A 267 0.75 8.75 22.29
CA ILE A 267 0.11 7.43 22.27
C ILE A 267 -0.37 7.16 20.83
N GLY A 268 0.21 6.17 20.20
CA GLY A 268 -0.10 5.78 18.83
C GLY A 268 0.33 4.35 18.55
N GLY A 269 0.27 3.94 17.28
CA GLY A 269 0.49 2.56 16.89
C GLY A 269 -0.52 1.60 17.53
N PRO A 270 -0.22 0.29 17.60
CA PRO A 270 -1.13 -0.71 18.20
C PRO A 270 -1.47 -0.49 19.67
N HIS A 271 -0.75 0.38 20.38
CA HIS A 271 -1.13 0.82 21.73
C HIS A 271 -2.25 1.87 21.71
N GLY A 272 -2.26 2.76 20.72
CA GLY A 272 -3.28 3.81 20.61
C GLY A 272 -4.59 3.32 20.01
N ASP A 273 -4.51 2.42 19.04
CA ASP A 273 -5.68 1.85 18.34
C ASP A 273 -5.36 0.43 17.85
N THR A 274 -6.40 -0.36 17.67
CA THR A 274 -6.29 -1.74 17.21
C THR A 274 -6.07 -1.82 15.72
N GLY A 275 -5.12 -2.66 15.27
CA GLY A 275 -4.88 -2.96 13.87
C GLY A 275 -5.49 -4.28 13.43
N LEU A 276 -5.98 -4.32 12.20
CA LEU A 276 -6.48 -5.51 11.52
C LEU A 276 -6.03 -5.51 10.06
N THR A 277 -5.71 -6.71 9.54
CA THR A 277 -5.41 -6.90 8.12
C THR A 277 -6.60 -6.47 7.26
N GLY A 278 -6.33 -5.71 6.18
CA GLY A 278 -7.34 -5.35 5.18
C GLY A 278 -8.26 -4.19 5.57
N ARG A 279 -7.91 -3.37 6.56
CA ARG A 279 -8.69 -2.19 6.95
C ARG A 279 -8.25 -0.88 6.30
N LYS A 280 -7.25 -0.91 5.41
CA LYS A 280 -6.74 0.27 4.68
C LYS A 280 -6.74 0.08 3.17
N ILE A 281 -7.74 -0.67 2.66
CA ILE A 281 -7.84 -1.06 1.24
C ILE A 281 -7.92 0.13 0.27
N ILE A 282 -8.46 1.25 0.69
CA ILE A 282 -8.52 2.48 -0.13
C ILE A 282 -7.15 3.14 -0.20
N VAL A 283 -6.40 3.16 0.92
CA VAL A 283 -5.00 3.61 0.97
C VAL A 283 -4.11 2.68 0.13
N ASP A 284 -4.38 1.39 0.14
CA ASP A 284 -3.65 0.38 -0.63
C ASP A 284 -3.82 0.52 -2.14
N THR A 285 -4.87 1.20 -2.60
CA THR A 285 -5.25 1.27 -4.02
C THR A 285 -5.24 2.69 -4.58
N TYR A 286 -6.38 3.40 -4.62
CA TYR A 286 -6.51 4.63 -5.42
C TYR A 286 -6.99 5.84 -4.61
N GLY A 287 -7.02 5.77 -3.27
CA GLY A 287 -7.35 6.90 -2.40
C GLY A 287 -8.77 7.45 -2.60
N GLY A 288 -9.70 6.63 -3.08
CA GLY A 288 -11.09 7.01 -3.34
C GLY A 288 -11.36 7.56 -4.76
N LYS A 289 -10.33 7.75 -5.60
CA LYS A 289 -10.52 8.19 -7.00
C LYS A 289 -11.02 7.04 -7.88
N GLY A 290 -10.44 5.84 -7.73
CA GLY A 290 -10.93 4.61 -8.33
C GLY A 290 -11.77 3.78 -7.38
N ALA A 291 -12.70 2.97 -7.90
CA ALA A 291 -13.50 2.03 -7.13
C ALA A 291 -12.64 0.89 -6.55
N HIS A 292 -13.18 0.20 -5.54
CA HIS A 292 -12.59 -0.99 -4.92
C HIS A 292 -13.65 -2.08 -4.75
N GLY A 293 -13.27 -3.34 -4.94
CA GLY A 293 -14.19 -4.49 -4.81
C GLY A 293 -14.49 -4.92 -3.38
N GLY A 294 -13.75 -4.40 -2.39
CA GLY A 294 -13.94 -4.68 -0.97
C GLY A 294 -13.02 -5.76 -0.39
N GLY A 295 -12.39 -6.59 -1.23
CA GLY A 295 -11.48 -7.65 -0.78
C GLY A 295 -10.11 -7.10 -0.32
N ALA A 296 -9.64 -7.53 0.84
CA ALA A 296 -8.28 -7.26 1.30
C ALA A 296 -7.25 -7.97 0.41
N PHE A 297 -6.04 -7.40 0.28
CA PHE A 297 -4.93 -7.99 -0.46
C PHE A 297 -3.96 -8.75 0.45
N SER A 298 -3.48 -8.07 1.51
CA SER A 298 -2.45 -8.63 2.40
C SER A 298 -2.88 -9.95 3.04
N GLY A 299 -1.94 -10.88 3.17
CA GLY A 299 -2.15 -12.20 3.72
C GLY A 299 -2.76 -13.24 2.78
N LYS A 300 -3.16 -12.85 1.57
CA LYS A 300 -3.77 -13.73 0.56
C LYS A 300 -2.75 -14.19 -0.47
N ASP A 301 -2.64 -15.51 -0.70
CA ASP A 301 -1.87 -16.08 -1.81
C ASP A 301 -2.51 -15.76 -3.17
N PRO A 302 -1.77 -15.91 -4.29
CA PRO A 302 -2.24 -15.45 -5.60
C PRO A 302 -3.41 -16.22 -6.21
N SER A 303 -3.85 -17.33 -5.64
CA SER A 303 -5.07 -18.01 -6.08
C SER A 303 -6.34 -17.22 -5.72
N LYS A 304 -6.25 -16.30 -4.77
CA LYS A 304 -7.31 -15.37 -4.38
C LYS A 304 -7.35 -14.22 -5.38
N VAL A 305 -8.38 -14.23 -6.23
CA VAL A 305 -8.57 -13.21 -7.29
C VAL A 305 -8.76 -11.79 -6.78
N ASP A 306 -9.22 -11.61 -5.53
CA ASP A 306 -9.24 -10.31 -4.86
C ASP A 306 -7.91 -9.57 -5.00
N ARG A 307 -6.80 -10.29 -4.91
CA ARG A 307 -5.46 -9.74 -5.03
C ARG A 307 -4.93 -9.84 -6.45
N SER A 308 -4.85 -11.03 -7.02
CA SER A 308 -4.20 -11.26 -8.32
C SER A 308 -4.91 -10.55 -9.47
N ALA A 309 -6.25 -10.59 -9.51
CA ALA A 309 -7.00 -9.91 -10.57
C ALA A 309 -7.09 -8.39 -10.36
N ALA A 310 -7.02 -7.87 -9.14
CA ALA A 310 -6.87 -6.45 -8.90
C ALA A 310 -5.54 -5.93 -9.46
N TYR A 311 -4.45 -6.67 -9.31
CA TYR A 311 -3.16 -6.32 -9.91
C TYR A 311 -3.22 -6.39 -11.45
N ALA A 312 -3.89 -7.39 -12.02
CA ALA A 312 -4.09 -7.49 -13.46
C ALA A 312 -4.95 -6.32 -13.99
N ALA A 313 -6.03 -5.96 -13.31
CA ALA A 313 -6.85 -4.81 -13.68
C ALA A 313 -6.07 -3.49 -13.62
N ARG A 314 -5.21 -3.30 -12.58
CA ARG A 314 -4.28 -2.15 -12.51
C ARG A 314 -3.32 -2.12 -13.69
N TYR A 315 -2.69 -3.25 -13.99
CA TYR A 315 -1.77 -3.37 -15.12
C TYR A 315 -2.43 -2.95 -16.43
N ILE A 316 -3.65 -3.41 -16.68
CA ILE A 316 -4.41 -3.06 -17.88
C ILE A 316 -4.71 -1.57 -17.91
N ALA A 317 -5.31 -1.02 -16.87
CA ALA A 317 -5.65 0.40 -16.79
C ALA A 317 -4.42 1.29 -17.02
N LYS A 318 -3.29 0.97 -16.39
CA LYS A 318 -2.03 1.71 -16.51
C LYS A 318 -1.49 1.68 -17.95
N ASN A 319 -1.40 0.51 -18.57
CA ASN A 319 -0.90 0.36 -19.93
C ASN A 319 -1.83 1.02 -20.96
N MET A 320 -3.15 0.95 -20.78
CA MET A 320 -4.13 1.63 -21.65
C MET A 320 -3.98 3.17 -21.59
N VAL A 321 -3.85 3.73 -20.39
CA VAL A 321 -3.65 5.18 -20.22
C VAL A 321 -2.28 5.60 -20.76
N ALA A 322 -1.24 4.83 -20.53
CA ALA A 322 0.09 5.08 -21.07
C ALA A 322 0.13 5.01 -22.62
N ALA A 323 -0.63 4.07 -23.22
CA ALA A 323 -0.76 3.95 -24.67
C ALA A 323 -1.55 5.11 -25.31
N GLY A 324 -2.29 5.88 -24.53
CA GLY A 324 -3.08 7.00 -25.06
C GLY A 324 -4.52 6.65 -25.40
N VAL A 325 -5.00 5.45 -25.01
CA VAL A 325 -6.41 5.03 -25.22
C VAL A 325 -7.37 5.95 -24.47
N ALA A 326 -7.00 6.42 -23.29
CA ALA A 326 -7.74 7.41 -22.51
C ALA A 326 -6.78 8.21 -21.61
N ARG A 327 -7.24 9.34 -21.05
CA ARG A 327 -6.47 10.08 -20.02
C ARG A 327 -6.68 9.51 -18.63
N GLU A 328 -7.84 8.88 -18.41
CA GLU A 328 -8.25 8.29 -17.15
C GLU A 328 -9.06 7.03 -17.47
N MET A 329 -8.85 5.96 -16.72
CA MET A 329 -9.53 4.68 -16.97
C MET A 329 -9.73 3.88 -15.69
N LEU A 330 -10.95 3.41 -15.51
CA LEU A 330 -11.34 2.37 -14.57
C LEU A 330 -11.63 1.07 -15.34
N VAL A 331 -11.06 -0.02 -14.89
CA VAL A 331 -11.31 -1.38 -15.40
C VAL A 331 -11.87 -2.22 -14.27
N GLN A 332 -13.06 -2.82 -14.46
CA GLN A 332 -13.60 -3.82 -13.56
C GLN A 332 -13.52 -5.21 -14.21
N VAL A 333 -13.09 -6.18 -13.43
CA VAL A 333 -13.11 -7.60 -13.82
C VAL A 333 -13.89 -8.37 -12.75
N SER A 334 -14.77 -9.29 -13.15
CA SER A 334 -15.55 -10.09 -12.21
C SER A 334 -15.37 -11.59 -12.43
N TYR A 335 -15.41 -12.36 -11.35
CA TYR A 335 -15.28 -13.81 -11.37
C TYR A 335 -16.38 -14.49 -10.58
N ALA A 336 -16.67 -15.76 -10.94
CA ALA A 336 -17.37 -16.71 -10.10
C ALA A 336 -16.40 -17.75 -9.57
N ILE A 337 -16.65 -18.24 -8.36
CA ILE A 337 -15.85 -19.31 -7.74
C ILE A 337 -15.78 -20.53 -8.66
N GLY A 338 -14.59 -21.10 -8.84
CA GLY A 338 -14.37 -22.28 -9.67
C GLY A 338 -14.43 -22.06 -11.18
N VAL A 339 -14.67 -20.81 -11.64
CA VAL A 339 -14.67 -20.46 -13.07
C VAL A 339 -13.38 -19.75 -13.44
N ALA A 340 -12.67 -20.27 -14.47
CA ALA A 340 -11.38 -19.72 -14.87
C ALA A 340 -11.48 -18.39 -15.63
N ARG A 341 -12.50 -18.24 -16.50
CA ARG A 341 -12.65 -17.00 -17.29
C ARG A 341 -13.43 -15.96 -16.51
N PRO A 342 -13.10 -14.67 -16.65
CA PRO A 342 -13.92 -13.59 -16.12
C PRO A 342 -15.37 -13.70 -16.61
N LEU A 343 -16.32 -13.34 -15.76
CA LEU A 343 -17.73 -13.24 -16.13
C LEU A 343 -18.02 -11.99 -16.95
N SER A 344 -17.32 -10.89 -16.64
CA SER A 344 -17.46 -9.61 -17.33
C SER A 344 -16.21 -8.76 -17.19
N ILE A 345 -16.01 -7.90 -18.17
CA ILE A 345 -15.06 -6.79 -18.15
C ILE A 345 -15.86 -5.52 -18.39
N PHE A 346 -15.73 -4.55 -17.51
CA PHE A 346 -16.35 -3.24 -17.65
C PHE A 346 -15.26 -2.17 -17.65
N VAL A 347 -15.43 -1.17 -18.50
CA VAL A 347 -14.52 -0.02 -18.62
C VAL A 347 -15.31 1.26 -18.45
N ASN A 348 -14.70 2.22 -17.75
CA ASN A 348 -15.16 3.60 -17.73
C ASN A 348 -13.95 4.52 -17.94
N THR A 349 -13.96 5.26 -19.03
CA THR A 349 -12.93 6.26 -19.33
C THR A 349 -13.29 7.66 -18.88
N TYR A 350 -14.41 7.83 -18.19
CA TYR A 350 -14.94 9.11 -17.70
C TYR A 350 -15.06 10.17 -18.82
N GLY A 351 -15.30 9.71 -20.04
CA GLY A 351 -15.39 10.57 -21.22
C GLY A 351 -14.05 11.08 -21.77
N THR A 352 -12.94 10.47 -21.34
CA THR A 352 -11.58 10.86 -21.77
C THR A 352 -10.97 9.93 -22.82
N ALA A 353 -11.78 9.00 -23.39
CA ALA A 353 -11.32 8.10 -24.46
C ALA A 353 -10.83 8.89 -25.67
N ALA A 354 -9.84 8.33 -26.37
CA ALA A 354 -9.36 8.88 -27.64
C ALA A 354 -10.49 8.90 -28.70
N GLU A 355 -10.36 9.79 -29.68
CA GLU A 355 -11.38 9.99 -30.70
C GLU A 355 -11.73 8.68 -31.42
N GLY A 356 -13.02 8.41 -31.56
CA GLY A 356 -13.53 7.19 -32.20
C GLY A 356 -13.58 5.96 -31.32
N LEU A 357 -13.11 6.02 -30.05
CA LEU A 357 -13.16 4.92 -29.11
C LEU A 357 -14.36 5.05 -28.14
N SER A 358 -14.96 3.92 -27.82
CA SER A 358 -16.00 3.82 -26.78
C SER A 358 -15.56 2.85 -25.68
N ASP A 359 -16.09 3.01 -24.47
CA ASP A 359 -15.82 2.13 -23.34
C ASP A 359 -16.13 0.67 -23.66
N ALA A 360 -17.20 0.39 -24.41
CA ALA A 360 -17.55 -0.96 -24.86
C ALA A 360 -16.51 -1.56 -25.81
N LEU A 361 -16.05 -0.80 -26.81
CA LEU A 361 -15.00 -1.24 -27.72
C LEU A 361 -13.68 -1.52 -26.97
N ILE A 362 -13.35 -0.67 -26.02
CA ILE A 362 -12.15 -0.84 -25.18
C ILE A 362 -12.26 -2.12 -24.34
N ALA A 363 -13.44 -2.39 -23.75
CA ALA A 363 -13.67 -3.61 -22.97
C ALA A 363 -13.53 -4.89 -23.82
N ASP A 364 -14.08 -4.89 -25.05
CA ASP A 364 -13.93 -5.99 -26.01
C ASP A 364 -12.45 -6.22 -26.37
N LYS A 365 -11.71 -5.14 -26.64
CA LYS A 365 -10.28 -5.22 -26.93
C LYS A 365 -9.45 -5.74 -25.74
N ILE A 366 -9.78 -5.35 -24.51
CA ILE A 366 -9.13 -5.89 -23.31
C ILE A 366 -9.31 -7.40 -23.25
N ASN A 367 -10.52 -7.91 -23.53
CA ASN A 367 -10.81 -9.34 -23.53
C ASN A 367 -10.05 -10.10 -24.64
N GLU A 368 -9.75 -9.45 -25.77
CA GLU A 368 -8.94 -10.03 -26.85
C GLU A 368 -7.44 -10.05 -26.51
N LEU A 369 -6.93 -8.97 -25.91
CA LEU A 369 -5.49 -8.73 -25.71
C LEU A 369 -4.91 -9.39 -24.46
N PHE A 370 -5.74 -9.59 -23.42
CA PHE A 370 -5.26 -10.04 -22.11
C PHE A 370 -5.93 -11.34 -21.67
N ASP A 371 -5.13 -12.34 -21.36
CA ASP A 371 -5.62 -13.58 -20.76
C ASP A 371 -5.76 -13.40 -19.24
N LEU A 372 -7.01 -13.19 -18.80
CA LEU A 372 -7.36 -12.92 -17.41
C LEU A 372 -7.74 -14.19 -16.63
N ARG A 373 -7.39 -15.37 -17.10
CA ARG A 373 -7.50 -16.59 -16.30
C ARG A 373 -6.54 -16.51 -15.11
N PRO A 374 -6.95 -16.92 -13.89
CA PRO A 374 -6.11 -16.82 -12.69
C PRO A 374 -4.70 -17.40 -12.87
N ALA A 375 -4.57 -18.57 -13.48
CA ALA A 375 -3.26 -19.18 -13.76
C ALA A 375 -2.36 -18.29 -14.62
N LYS A 376 -2.92 -17.62 -15.63
CA LYS A 376 -2.15 -16.73 -16.54
C LYS A 376 -1.75 -15.42 -15.88
N ILE A 377 -2.59 -14.89 -15.02
CA ILE A 377 -2.24 -13.73 -14.18
C ILE A 377 -1.07 -14.08 -13.25
N ILE A 378 -1.15 -15.22 -12.57
CA ILE A 378 -0.11 -15.72 -11.66
C ILE A 378 1.21 -15.91 -12.40
N GLU A 379 1.18 -16.52 -13.58
CA GLU A 379 2.35 -16.73 -14.44
C GLU A 379 2.96 -15.41 -14.89
N LYS A 380 2.13 -14.49 -15.45
CA LYS A 380 2.57 -13.20 -16.00
C LYS A 380 3.34 -12.36 -14.99
N PHE A 381 2.85 -12.29 -13.76
CA PHE A 381 3.47 -11.44 -12.73
C PHE A 381 4.39 -12.21 -11.77
N GLY A 382 4.57 -13.52 -11.95
CA GLY A 382 5.42 -14.35 -11.10
C GLY A 382 4.94 -14.41 -9.65
N LEU A 383 3.61 -14.44 -9.43
CA LEU A 383 3.00 -14.26 -8.11
C LEU A 383 3.23 -15.42 -7.11
N LYS A 384 3.82 -16.54 -7.53
CA LYS A 384 4.22 -17.64 -6.63
C LYS A 384 5.59 -17.41 -5.96
N LYS A 385 6.07 -16.17 -5.95
CA LYS A 385 7.35 -15.77 -5.35
C LYS A 385 7.12 -14.95 -4.08
N PRO A 386 8.09 -14.90 -3.15
CA PRO A 386 7.99 -14.07 -1.95
C PRO A 386 8.24 -12.59 -2.28
N ILE A 387 7.22 -11.90 -2.76
CA ILE A 387 7.24 -10.52 -3.25
C ILE A 387 6.23 -9.60 -2.55
N TYR A 388 5.55 -10.08 -1.51
CA TYR A 388 4.36 -9.44 -0.96
C TYR A 388 4.63 -8.50 0.22
N GLU A 389 5.58 -8.78 1.12
CA GLU A 389 5.88 -7.92 2.27
C GLU A 389 6.12 -6.46 1.86
N PRO A 390 6.85 -6.11 0.78
CA PRO A 390 7.03 -4.73 0.35
C PRO A 390 5.77 -4.04 -0.17
N THR A 391 4.72 -4.79 -0.51
CA THR A 391 3.45 -4.23 -0.99
C THR A 391 2.55 -3.73 0.13
N ALA A 392 2.75 -4.25 1.34
CA ALA A 392 1.86 -4.07 2.48
C ALA A 392 1.90 -2.68 3.12
N SER A 393 2.70 -1.76 2.62
CA SER A 393 2.75 -0.36 3.08
C SER A 393 3.01 0.60 1.93
N TYR A 394 2.44 1.81 2.03
CA TYR A 394 2.58 2.88 1.02
C TYR A 394 2.03 2.54 -0.37
N GLY A 395 0.98 1.72 -0.43
CA GLY A 395 0.27 1.35 -1.65
C GLY A 395 0.76 0.05 -2.31
N HIS A 396 -0.19 -0.75 -2.76
CA HIS A 396 0.04 -1.94 -3.59
C HIS A 396 0.25 -1.58 -5.07
N VAL A 397 -0.15 -0.38 -5.46
CA VAL A 397 -0.06 0.17 -6.81
C VAL A 397 0.62 1.54 -6.81
N GLY A 398 1.05 2.01 -7.98
CA GLY A 398 1.78 3.27 -8.09
C GLY A 398 3.20 3.19 -7.54
N ARG A 399 3.82 2.03 -7.65
CA ARG A 399 5.19 1.76 -7.17
C ARG A 399 6.11 1.51 -8.35
N ASP A 400 7.38 1.86 -8.19
CA ASP A 400 8.39 1.54 -9.20
C ASP A 400 8.65 0.03 -9.25
N PRO A 401 8.53 -0.61 -10.41
CA PRO A 401 8.90 -2.01 -10.56
C PRO A 401 10.42 -2.19 -10.51
N TYR A 402 10.88 -3.18 -9.74
CA TYR A 402 12.29 -3.49 -9.62
C TYR A 402 12.56 -4.99 -9.55
N LYS A 403 13.81 -5.39 -9.81
CA LYS A 403 14.28 -6.75 -9.63
C LYS A 403 15.20 -6.84 -8.42
N ALA A 404 14.99 -7.87 -7.61
CA ALA A 404 15.87 -8.15 -6.47
C ALA A 404 16.09 -9.66 -6.32
N THR A 405 17.22 -10.02 -5.74
CA THR A 405 17.53 -11.40 -5.41
C THR A 405 16.88 -11.76 -4.06
N VAL A 406 16.11 -12.83 -4.05
CA VAL A 406 15.50 -13.39 -2.84
C VAL A 406 16.00 -14.79 -2.59
N THR A 407 16.09 -15.17 -1.31
CA THR A 407 16.39 -16.55 -0.93
C THR A 407 15.09 -17.35 -0.95
N VAL A 408 15.07 -18.43 -1.72
CA VAL A 408 13.93 -19.39 -1.76
C VAL A 408 14.43 -20.79 -1.51
N ARG A 409 13.58 -21.68 -1.03
CA ARG A 409 13.90 -23.07 -0.79
C ARG A 409 13.44 -23.93 -1.96
N ARG A 410 14.35 -24.71 -2.55
CA ARG A 410 14.06 -25.64 -3.64
C ARG A 410 14.74 -26.96 -3.35
N ASN A 411 13.97 -28.06 -3.37
CA ASN A 411 14.49 -29.42 -3.08
C ASN A 411 15.27 -29.47 -1.75
N GLY A 412 14.74 -28.81 -0.70
CA GLY A 412 15.34 -28.77 0.63
C GLY A 412 16.58 -27.89 0.77
N LYS A 413 16.98 -27.15 -0.28
CA LYS A 413 18.15 -26.26 -0.26
C LYS A 413 17.74 -24.80 -0.49
N ASP A 414 18.39 -23.89 0.19
CA ASP A 414 18.25 -22.45 -0.05
C ASP A 414 19.01 -22.07 -1.32
N VAL A 415 18.32 -21.42 -2.25
CA VAL A 415 18.86 -20.91 -3.51
C VAL A 415 18.50 -19.44 -3.68
N GLN A 416 19.31 -18.73 -4.45
CA GLN A 416 19.06 -17.31 -4.77
C GLN A 416 18.33 -17.23 -6.11
N GLU A 417 17.16 -16.57 -6.11
CA GLU A 417 16.38 -16.31 -7.33
C GLU A 417 16.24 -14.81 -7.55
N LEU A 418 16.46 -14.35 -8.79
CA LEU A 418 16.14 -12.98 -9.20
C LEU A 418 14.65 -12.90 -9.50
N VAL A 419 13.92 -12.06 -8.77
CA VAL A 419 12.46 -11.92 -8.90
C VAL A 419 12.07 -10.49 -9.24
N GLN A 420 10.95 -10.33 -9.95
CA GLN A 420 10.34 -9.05 -10.25
C GLN A 420 9.38 -8.66 -9.13
N PHE A 421 9.59 -7.48 -8.53
CA PHE A 421 8.65 -6.82 -7.62
C PHE A 421 7.80 -5.83 -8.40
N PHE A 422 6.54 -5.69 -8.00
CA PHE A 422 5.55 -4.81 -8.64
C PHE A 422 5.43 -5.01 -10.16
N GLY A 423 5.45 -6.26 -10.63
CA GLY A 423 5.39 -6.60 -12.04
C GLY A 423 4.15 -6.06 -12.76
N TRP A 424 3.06 -5.82 -12.02
CA TRP A 424 1.84 -5.19 -12.52
C TRP A 424 1.94 -3.68 -12.77
N GLU A 425 3.07 -3.07 -12.44
CA GLU A 425 3.37 -1.67 -12.76
C GLU A 425 4.24 -1.50 -14.03
N LEU A 426 4.65 -2.60 -14.67
CA LEU A 426 5.40 -2.54 -15.93
C LEU A 426 4.53 -1.98 -17.08
N LEU A 427 5.18 -1.27 -18.00
CA LEU A 427 4.58 -0.68 -19.21
C LEU A 427 4.96 -1.46 -20.48
N ASP A 428 5.04 -2.78 -20.37
CA ASP A 428 5.51 -3.68 -21.43
C ASP A 428 4.43 -4.10 -22.45
N SER A 429 3.18 -3.63 -22.29
CA SER A 429 2.08 -3.85 -23.24
C SER A 429 1.69 -2.61 -24.04
N VAL A 430 2.36 -1.46 -23.83
CA VAL A 430 2.00 -0.19 -24.48
C VAL A 430 2.02 -0.29 -26.00
N ASP A 431 3.07 -0.86 -26.60
CA ASP A 431 3.21 -0.96 -28.06
C ASP A 431 2.16 -1.88 -28.68
N MET A 432 1.90 -3.03 -28.04
CA MET A 432 0.82 -3.95 -28.44
C MET A 432 -0.56 -3.26 -28.43
N ILE A 433 -0.82 -2.46 -27.38
CA ILE A 433 -2.08 -1.71 -27.26
C ILE A 433 -2.18 -0.66 -28.38
N LYS A 434 -1.11 0.12 -28.62
CA LYS A 434 -1.11 1.12 -29.69
C LYS A 434 -1.41 0.50 -31.04
N GLU A 435 -0.78 -0.62 -31.37
CA GLU A 435 -1.04 -1.36 -32.60
C GLU A 435 -2.51 -1.80 -32.71
N ALA A 436 -3.06 -2.36 -31.62
CA ALA A 436 -4.44 -2.87 -31.59
C ALA A 436 -5.51 -1.78 -31.72
N PHE A 437 -5.20 -0.55 -31.31
CA PHE A 437 -6.10 0.60 -31.40
C PHE A 437 -5.77 1.56 -32.53
N GLY A 438 -4.66 1.36 -33.25
CA GLY A 438 -4.22 2.23 -34.33
C GLY A 438 -3.76 3.62 -33.87
N LEU A 439 -3.11 3.69 -32.70
CA LEU A 439 -2.63 4.92 -32.04
C LEU A 439 -1.14 5.17 -32.28
#